data_f2391a2e43dc74c01f582593d9f62318
#
_entry.id   f2391a2e43dc74c01f582593d9f62318
#
_cell.length_a   1.000
_cell.length_b   1.000
_cell.length_c   1.000
_cell.angle_alpha   90.00
_cell.angle_beta   90.00
_cell.angle_gamma   90.00
#
_symmetry.space_group_name_H-M   'P 1'
#
loop_
_entity.id
_entity.type
_entity.pdbx_description
1 polymer ?
#
loop_
_entity_poly.entity_id
_entity_poly.type
_entity_poly.pdbx_seq_one_letter_code
_entity_poly.pdbx_strand_id
1 'polypeptide(L)'
;MEIIEKDFLEALSEIYISIFVIDLEKDELHPVKSNPVIDQLIGISGTLQEKMNNVMSKISVSDHVEMILDFTCLSTLPQRIHGKKVLTEVFEGRVNGWCKARFLRIGADVEKPARYVLYVVECIDEERKKENKLRQLAQTDLMTGILNRGYGENLINEYMKQKKPGMFILFDVDKFKRINDVYGHGVGDQVLIAIAEAMKNVKSDEDVIMRLGGDEFAAYFVGVEDQERGSEIINKLLKEIAAIRIEPIQEEISVSLGAVMYEEGMDFYCAYHSADRGVYESKLNKGSSYIFRG
;
A
#
# COMPACT_ATOMS: atom_id res chain seq x y z
N MET A 1 43.24 -13.97 -12.91
CA MET A 1 42.67 -13.75 -11.57
C MET A 1 42.37 -12.26 -11.33
N GLU A 2 43.33 -11.35 -11.48
CA GLU A 2 43.10 -9.88 -11.33
C GLU A 2 41.96 -9.31 -12.21
N ILE A 3 41.80 -9.78 -13.45
CA ILE A 3 40.73 -9.31 -14.34
C ILE A 3 39.33 -9.72 -13.80
N ILE A 4 39.21 -10.97 -13.32
CA ILE A 4 37.97 -11.48 -12.75
C ILE A 4 37.58 -10.73 -11.45
N GLU A 5 38.59 -10.38 -10.62
CA GLU A 5 38.34 -9.61 -9.40
C GLU A 5 37.84 -8.20 -9.70
N LYS A 6 38.39 -7.53 -10.72
CA LYS A 6 37.97 -6.18 -11.14
C LYS A 6 36.56 -6.21 -11.72
N ASP A 7 36.27 -7.12 -12.64
CA ASP A 7 34.96 -7.28 -13.26
C ASP A 7 33.89 -7.66 -12.21
N PHE A 8 34.24 -8.45 -11.22
CA PHE A 8 33.37 -8.83 -10.11
C PHE A 8 33.03 -7.62 -9.21
N LEU A 9 34.03 -6.80 -8.85
CA LEU A 9 33.80 -5.59 -8.07
C LEU A 9 32.99 -4.55 -8.85
N GLU A 10 33.20 -4.44 -10.15
CA GLU A 10 32.43 -3.56 -11.03
C GLU A 10 30.97 -3.99 -11.09
N ALA A 11 30.69 -5.29 -11.26
CA ALA A 11 29.33 -5.82 -11.23
C ALA A 11 28.63 -5.60 -9.87
N LEU A 12 29.34 -5.80 -8.75
CA LEU A 12 28.79 -5.47 -7.42
C LEU A 12 28.52 -3.97 -7.27
N SER A 13 29.31 -3.15 -7.92
CA SER A 13 29.14 -1.69 -7.92
C SER A 13 27.89 -1.22 -8.64
N GLU A 14 27.32 -1.98 -9.55
CA GLU A 14 26.04 -1.65 -10.18
C GLU A 14 24.86 -1.86 -9.23
N ILE A 15 24.97 -2.83 -8.29
CA ILE A 15 23.90 -3.20 -7.36
C ILE A 15 23.93 -2.34 -6.09
N TYR A 16 25.13 -2.15 -5.49
CA TYR A 16 25.26 -1.50 -4.20
C TYR A 16 25.72 -0.05 -4.33
N ILE A 17 25.08 0.88 -3.60
CA ILE A 17 25.50 2.29 -3.50
C ILE A 17 26.75 2.44 -2.65
N SER A 18 26.97 1.58 -1.68
CA SER A 18 28.20 1.54 -0.89
C SER A 18 28.55 0.12 -0.45
N ILE A 19 29.84 -0.18 -0.38
CA ILE A 19 30.40 -1.45 0.05
C ILE A 19 31.62 -1.18 0.92
N PHE A 20 31.60 -1.68 2.15
CA PHE A 20 32.69 -1.53 3.11
C PHE A 20 33.01 -2.90 3.75
N VAL A 21 34.29 -3.19 3.91
CA VAL A 21 34.78 -4.27 4.77
C VAL A 21 35.11 -3.70 6.14
N ILE A 22 34.57 -4.27 7.18
CA ILE A 22 34.81 -3.89 8.58
C ILE A 22 35.62 -5.00 9.25
N ASP A 23 36.81 -4.66 9.80
CA ASP A 23 37.57 -5.49 10.73
C ASP A 23 37.07 -5.18 12.14
N LEU A 24 36.28 -6.09 12.72
CA LEU A 24 35.70 -5.92 14.06
C LEU A 24 36.73 -6.04 15.19
N GLU A 25 37.91 -6.62 14.94
CA GLU A 25 38.98 -6.73 15.95
C GLU A 25 39.83 -5.44 16.00
N LYS A 26 40.05 -4.81 14.84
CA LYS A 26 40.89 -3.61 14.75
C LYS A 26 40.09 -2.30 14.75
N ASP A 27 38.75 -2.36 14.69
CA ASP A 27 37.85 -1.20 14.54
C ASP A 27 38.19 -0.38 13.26
N GLU A 28 38.48 -1.07 12.17
CA GLU A 28 38.88 -0.47 10.89
C GLU A 28 37.80 -0.66 9.82
N LEU A 29 37.63 0.39 8.99
CA LEU A 29 36.73 0.41 7.83
C LEU A 29 37.54 0.49 6.54
N HIS A 30 37.36 -0.46 5.64
CA HIS A 30 38.01 -0.49 4.34
C HIS A 30 36.95 -0.28 3.25
N PRO A 31 36.93 0.88 2.57
CA PRO A 31 36.00 1.14 1.49
C PRO A 31 36.33 0.27 0.27
N VAL A 32 35.34 -0.45 -0.24
CA VAL A 32 35.40 -1.14 -1.53
C VAL A 32 34.69 -0.29 -2.59
N LYS A 33 33.54 0.27 -2.22
CA LYS A 33 32.81 1.26 -2.98
C LYS A 33 32.19 2.28 -2.04
N SER A 34 32.38 3.56 -2.36
CA SER A 34 31.81 4.68 -1.63
C SER A 34 31.40 5.77 -2.61
N ASN A 35 30.79 6.84 -2.12
CA ASN A 35 30.49 8.04 -2.89
C ASN A 35 31.00 9.29 -2.17
N PRO A 36 31.17 10.43 -2.86
CA PRO A 36 31.75 11.64 -2.28
C PRO A 36 31.02 12.16 -1.04
N VAL A 37 29.72 11.97 -0.93
CA VAL A 37 28.92 12.38 0.25
C VAL A 37 29.28 11.52 1.45
N ILE A 38 29.30 10.20 1.27
CA ILE A 38 29.68 9.27 2.34
C ILE A 38 31.14 9.48 2.74
N ASP A 39 32.06 9.68 1.78
CA ASP A 39 33.47 9.92 2.04
C ASP A 39 33.69 11.15 2.91
N GLN A 40 32.99 12.26 2.64
CA GLN A 40 33.04 13.46 3.49
C GLN A 40 32.52 13.20 4.90
N LEU A 41 31.45 12.41 5.05
CA LEU A 41 30.84 12.09 6.34
C LEU A 41 31.67 11.12 7.17
N ILE A 42 32.40 10.20 6.54
CA ILE A 42 33.33 9.26 7.17
C ILE A 42 34.66 9.94 7.51
N GLY A 43 35.07 10.96 6.77
CA GLY A 43 36.35 11.68 6.93
C GLY A 43 36.49 12.47 8.22
N ILE A 44 35.52 12.48 9.12
CA ILE A 44 35.61 13.10 10.45
C ILE A 44 36.56 12.31 11.36
N SER A 45 37.17 13.01 12.34
CA SER A 45 37.92 12.36 13.41
C SER A 45 36.99 11.61 14.35
N GLY A 46 37.44 10.47 14.89
CA GLY A 46 36.64 9.69 15.84
C GLY A 46 36.70 8.19 15.58
N THR A 47 36.05 7.42 16.42
CA THR A 47 35.88 5.98 16.32
C THR A 47 35.06 5.58 15.08
N LEU A 48 35.16 4.33 14.67
CA LEU A 48 34.36 3.84 13.55
C LEU A 48 32.87 3.95 13.81
N GLN A 49 32.43 3.70 15.07
CA GLN A 49 31.04 3.86 15.46
C GLN A 49 30.56 5.31 15.34
N GLU A 50 31.37 6.29 15.75
CA GLU A 50 31.02 7.72 15.60
C GLU A 50 30.90 8.13 14.13
N LYS A 51 31.77 7.63 13.28
CA LYS A 51 31.71 7.83 11.83
C LYS A 51 30.44 7.23 11.24
N MET A 52 30.09 5.99 11.57
CA MET A 52 28.86 5.35 11.13
C MET A 52 27.63 6.11 11.62
N ASN A 53 27.58 6.50 12.88
CA ASN A 53 26.48 7.28 13.43
C ASN A 53 26.31 8.62 12.71
N ASN A 54 27.41 9.32 12.41
CA ASN A 54 27.38 10.58 11.65
C ASN A 54 26.82 10.38 10.24
N VAL A 55 27.22 9.30 9.55
CA VAL A 55 26.68 8.99 8.22
C VAL A 55 25.19 8.69 8.31
N MET A 56 24.80 7.71 9.13
CA MET A 56 23.42 7.22 9.19
C MET A 56 22.43 8.29 9.63
N SER A 57 22.76 9.12 10.61
CA SER A 57 21.90 10.23 11.05
C SER A 57 21.69 11.32 10.00
N LYS A 58 22.66 11.53 9.11
CA LYS A 58 22.56 12.54 8.05
C LYS A 58 21.89 12.05 6.78
N ILE A 59 22.07 10.79 6.42
CA ILE A 59 21.50 10.23 5.18
C ILE A 59 20.10 9.68 5.36
N SER A 60 19.66 9.35 6.58
CA SER A 60 18.33 8.76 6.86
C SER A 60 17.30 9.85 7.15
N VAL A 61 16.02 9.60 6.82
CA VAL A 61 14.91 10.43 7.26
C VAL A 61 14.73 10.30 8.78
N SER A 62 14.13 11.34 9.43
CA SER A 62 14.03 11.44 10.89
C SER A 62 13.47 10.19 11.56
N ASP A 63 12.40 9.64 10.99
CA ASP A 63 11.65 8.52 11.56
C ASP A 63 12.42 7.18 11.53
N HIS A 64 13.46 7.09 10.70
CA HIS A 64 14.30 5.88 10.57
C HIS A 64 15.67 6.01 11.24
N VAL A 65 16.03 7.18 11.78
CA VAL A 65 17.37 7.41 12.34
C VAL A 65 17.65 6.49 13.53
N GLU A 66 16.75 6.41 14.50
CA GLU A 66 16.96 5.59 15.71
C GLU A 66 17.15 4.11 15.34
N MET A 67 16.28 3.57 14.50
CA MET A 67 16.32 2.19 14.03
C MET A 67 17.65 1.86 13.32
N ILE A 68 18.08 2.72 12.39
CA ILE A 68 19.30 2.45 11.62
C ILE A 68 20.57 2.63 12.45
N LEU A 69 20.57 3.51 13.45
CA LEU A 69 21.67 3.64 14.40
C LEU A 69 21.79 2.39 15.30
N ASP A 70 20.68 1.83 15.77
CA ASP A 70 20.68 0.55 16.48
C ASP A 70 21.17 -0.59 15.58
N PHE A 71 20.68 -0.67 14.35
CA PHE A 71 21.16 -1.66 13.38
C PHE A 71 22.66 -1.57 13.12
N THR A 72 23.21 -0.37 13.00
CA THR A 72 24.64 -0.14 12.74
C THR A 72 25.51 -0.06 13.99
N CYS A 73 24.98 -0.40 15.16
CA CYS A 73 25.73 -0.49 16.39
C CYS A 73 26.75 -1.63 16.35
N LEU A 74 28.03 -1.28 16.25
CA LEU A 74 29.15 -2.23 16.08
C LEU A 74 29.43 -3.02 17.38
N SER A 75 29.18 -2.45 18.56
CA SER A 75 29.40 -3.14 19.83
C SER A 75 28.48 -4.34 20.04
N THR A 76 27.27 -4.31 19.49
CA THR A 76 26.28 -5.42 19.55
C THR A 76 26.34 -6.35 18.34
N LEU A 77 26.99 -5.91 17.27
CA LEU A 77 27.03 -6.63 15.98
C LEU A 77 27.59 -8.07 16.09
N PRO A 78 28.69 -8.35 16.84
CA PRO A 78 29.21 -9.71 16.96
C PRO A 78 28.19 -10.70 17.54
N GLN A 79 27.39 -10.28 18.52
CA GLN A 79 26.35 -11.12 19.12
C GLN A 79 25.17 -11.31 18.15
N ARG A 80 24.74 -10.25 17.48
CA ARG A 80 23.60 -10.29 16.55
C ARG A 80 23.86 -11.14 15.30
N ILE A 81 25.12 -11.17 14.82
CA ILE A 81 25.52 -11.92 13.63
C ILE A 81 25.98 -13.36 13.95
N HIS A 82 26.13 -13.72 15.24
CA HIS A 82 26.46 -15.09 15.62
C HIS A 82 25.39 -16.07 15.16
N GLY A 83 25.78 -17.21 14.62
CA GLY A 83 24.86 -18.19 14.02
C GLY A 83 24.18 -17.74 12.71
N LYS A 84 24.47 -16.54 12.21
CA LYS A 84 23.82 -15.98 11.01
C LYS A 84 24.84 -15.61 9.95
N LYS A 85 24.44 -15.74 8.67
CA LYS A 85 25.24 -15.27 7.52
C LYS A 85 25.01 -13.82 7.18
N VAL A 86 23.81 -13.31 7.48
CA VAL A 86 23.38 -11.95 7.10
C VAL A 86 22.45 -11.36 8.14
N LEU A 87 22.62 -10.07 8.40
CA LEU A 87 21.63 -9.21 9.04
C LEU A 87 21.16 -8.18 8.01
N THR A 88 19.89 -7.85 8.03
CA THR A 88 19.29 -6.92 7.05
C THR A 88 18.38 -5.93 7.77
N GLU A 89 18.45 -4.67 7.34
CA GLU A 89 17.54 -3.61 7.78
C GLU A 89 17.16 -2.74 6.58
N VAL A 90 15.96 -2.17 6.62
CA VAL A 90 15.43 -1.32 5.55
C VAL A 90 15.12 0.05 6.13
N PHE A 91 15.65 1.09 5.50
CA PHE A 91 15.46 2.46 5.93
C PHE A 91 15.20 3.39 4.74
N GLU A 92 14.57 4.53 5.00
CA GLU A 92 14.40 5.55 3.99
C GLU A 92 15.51 6.59 4.09
N GLY A 93 16.23 6.74 2.98
CA GLY A 93 17.31 7.72 2.84
C GLY A 93 16.80 9.03 2.24
N ARG A 94 17.37 10.16 2.69
CA ARG A 94 17.00 11.51 2.22
C ARG A 94 17.27 11.76 0.73
N VAL A 95 18.23 11.04 0.16
CA VAL A 95 18.68 11.24 -1.24
C VAL A 95 18.25 10.09 -2.13
N ASN A 96 18.42 8.84 -1.66
CA ASN A 96 18.26 7.66 -2.49
C ASN A 96 16.90 6.97 -2.28
N GLY A 97 15.96 7.56 -1.51
CA GLY A 97 14.71 6.91 -1.14
C GLY A 97 14.95 5.64 -0.31
N TRP A 98 14.21 4.59 -0.56
CA TRP A 98 14.29 3.35 0.19
C TRP A 98 15.60 2.61 -0.05
N CYS A 99 16.31 2.32 1.03
CA CYS A 99 17.59 1.62 1.05
C CYS A 99 17.51 0.35 1.89
N LYS A 100 18.30 -0.63 1.52
CA LYS A 100 18.50 -1.89 2.25
C LYS A 100 19.96 -2.00 2.68
N ALA A 101 20.19 -1.94 3.99
CA ALA A 101 21.50 -2.15 4.59
C ALA A 101 21.66 -3.61 5.00
N ARG A 102 22.84 -4.19 4.75
CA ARG A 102 23.17 -5.54 5.18
C ARG A 102 24.56 -5.60 5.81
N PHE A 103 24.66 -6.39 6.88
CA PHE A 103 25.92 -6.94 7.35
C PHE A 103 26.02 -8.40 6.88
N LEU A 104 27.00 -8.71 6.05
CA LEU A 104 27.28 -10.07 5.60
C LEU A 104 28.55 -10.55 6.28
N ARG A 105 28.46 -11.70 6.90
CA ARG A 105 29.61 -12.35 7.52
C ARG A 105 30.59 -12.84 6.46
N ILE A 106 31.87 -12.50 6.60
CA ILE A 106 32.93 -13.05 5.77
C ILE A 106 33.49 -14.30 6.51
N GLY A 107 33.40 -15.45 5.87
CA GLY A 107 33.78 -16.74 6.40
C GLY A 107 32.65 -17.77 6.41
N ALA A 108 32.97 -19.02 6.28
CA ALA A 108 31.99 -20.11 6.12
C ALA A 108 31.40 -20.60 7.45
N ASP A 109 32.14 -20.49 8.55
CA ASP A 109 31.78 -21.03 9.86
C ASP A 109 31.03 -19.94 10.67
N VAL A 110 29.71 -20.09 10.82
CA VAL A 110 28.86 -19.13 11.49
C VAL A 110 28.93 -19.21 13.02
N GLU A 111 29.46 -20.29 13.57
CA GLU A 111 29.60 -20.52 15.02
C GLU A 111 30.85 -19.86 15.60
N LYS A 112 31.86 -19.55 14.79
CA LYS A 112 33.04 -18.82 15.24
C LYS A 112 32.77 -17.34 15.32
N PRO A 113 33.46 -16.55 16.16
CA PRO A 113 33.38 -15.10 16.15
C PRO A 113 33.68 -14.53 14.73
N ALA A 114 32.86 -13.59 14.28
CA ALA A 114 33.11 -12.93 13.01
C ALA A 114 34.20 -11.87 13.22
N ARG A 115 35.33 -11.99 12.53
CA ARG A 115 36.35 -10.93 12.47
C ARG A 115 36.01 -9.88 11.42
N TYR A 116 35.68 -10.35 10.21
CA TYR A 116 35.33 -9.49 9.10
C TYR A 116 33.87 -9.56 8.77
N VAL A 117 33.28 -8.40 8.52
CA VAL A 117 31.93 -8.29 7.96
C VAL A 117 31.95 -7.34 6.77
N LEU A 118 31.12 -7.64 5.78
CA LEU A 118 30.86 -6.74 4.68
C LEU A 118 29.60 -5.94 5.01
N TYR A 119 29.72 -4.62 5.06
CA TYR A 119 28.60 -3.72 5.16
C TYR A 119 28.25 -3.18 3.78
N VAL A 120 27.03 -3.45 3.32
CA VAL A 120 26.57 -3.02 2.00
C VAL A 120 25.24 -2.29 2.11
N VAL A 121 25.04 -1.30 1.25
CA VAL A 121 23.77 -0.59 1.11
C VAL A 121 23.35 -0.62 -0.35
N GLU A 122 22.13 -1.06 -0.56
CA GLU A 122 21.46 -1.19 -1.85
C GLU A 122 20.27 -0.21 -1.91
N CYS A 123 20.07 0.47 -3.04
CA CYS A 123 18.86 1.23 -3.28
C CYS A 123 17.76 0.28 -3.77
N ILE A 124 16.63 0.26 -3.07
CA ILE A 124 15.47 -0.58 -3.41
C ILE A 124 14.23 0.26 -3.74
N ASP A 125 14.42 1.55 -3.98
CA ASP A 125 13.31 2.50 -4.18
C ASP A 125 12.50 2.16 -5.42
N GLU A 126 13.16 1.85 -6.53
CA GLU A 126 12.49 1.46 -7.77
C GLU A 126 11.78 0.10 -7.68
N GLU A 127 12.37 -0.86 -6.97
CA GLU A 127 11.72 -2.15 -6.70
C GLU A 127 10.45 -1.98 -5.87
N ARG A 128 10.51 -1.19 -4.80
CA ARG A 128 9.35 -0.89 -3.94
C ARG A 128 8.27 -0.12 -4.69
N LYS A 129 8.64 0.87 -5.49
CA LYS A 129 7.69 1.59 -6.34
C LYS A 129 6.99 0.64 -7.32
N LYS A 130 7.76 -0.24 -7.95
CA LYS A 130 7.22 -1.25 -8.87
C LYS A 130 6.30 -2.23 -8.15
N GLU A 131 6.71 -2.74 -7.00
CA GLU A 131 5.90 -3.65 -6.19
C GLU A 131 4.60 -2.99 -5.72
N ASN A 132 4.68 -1.75 -5.19
CA ASN A 132 3.51 -0.98 -4.78
C ASN A 132 2.58 -0.71 -5.96
N LYS A 133 3.13 -0.37 -7.12
CA LYS A 133 2.34 -0.18 -8.34
C LYS A 133 1.65 -1.47 -8.78
N LEU A 134 2.36 -2.59 -8.78
CA LEU A 134 1.78 -3.90 -9.10
C LEU A 134 0.68 -4.29 -8.10
N ARG A 135 0.90 -4.04 -6.82
CA ARG A 135 -0.09 -4.27 -5.76
C ARG A 135 -1.33 -3.39 -5.97
N GLN A 136 -1.13 -2.11 -6.25
CA GLN A 136 -2.23 -1.19 -6.55
C GLN A 136 -3.02 -1.65 -7.78
N LEU A 137 -2.34 -2.01 -8.88
CA LEU A 137 -2.97 -2.55 -10.09
C LEU A 137 -3.77 -3.83 -9.83
N ALA A 138 -3.29 -4.69 -8.93
CA ALA A 138 -3.97 -5.93 -8.56
C ALA A 138 -5.18 -5.71 -7.63
N GLN A 139 -5.23 -4.62 -6.86
CA GLN A 139 -6.21 -4.39 -5.81
C GLN A 139 -7.27 -3.33 -6.15
N THR A 140 -6.95 -2.39 -7.04
CA THR A 140 -7.85 -1.27 -7.34
C THR A 140 -8.40 -1.29 -8.77
N ASP A 141 -9.53 -0.65 -8.96
CA ASP A 141 -10.03 -0.24 -10.27
C ASP A 141 -9.23 0.98 -10.73
N LEU A 142 -8.57 0.88 -11.88
CA LEU A 142 -7.63 1.90 -12.38
C LEU A 142 -8.29 3.25 -12.73
N MET A 143 -9.58 3.22 -13.06
CA MET A 143 -10.32 4.43 -13.40
C MET A 143 -10.72 5.21 -12.16
N THR A 144 -11.26 4.53 -11.17
CA THR A 144 -11.89 5.14 -9.99
C THR A 144 -10.98 5.18 -8.76
N GLY A 145 -9.93 4.35 -8.72
CA GLY A 145 -8.99 4.28 -7.60
C GLY A 145 -9.54 3.67 -6.32
N ILE A 146 -10.80 3.18 -6.31
CA ILE A 146 -11.34 2.33 -5.24
C ILE A 146 -10.99 0.86 -5.50
N LEU A 147 -11.35 -0.06 -4.61
CA LEU A 147 -11.02 -1.47 -4.81
C LEU A 147 -11.70 -2.02 -6.07
N ASN A 148 -11.01 -2.94 -6.76
CA ASN A 148 -11.62 -3.71 -7.81
C ASN A 148 -12.46 -4.87 -7.23
N ARG A 149 -13.29 -5.48 -8.08
CA ARG A 149 -14.18 -6.57 -7.70
C ARG A 149 -13.46 -7.70 -6.95
N GLY A 150 -12.35 -8.21 -7.52
CA GLY A 150 -11.68 -9.38 -6.97
C GLY A 150 -11.11 -9.16 -5.58
N TYR A 151 -10.50 -8.02 -5.34
CA TYR A 151 -9.93 -7.70 -4.02
C TYR A 151 -11.01 -7.33 -3.00
N GLY A 152 -12.01 -6.53 -3.39
CA GLY A 152 -13.13 -6.15 -2.53
C GLY A 152 -13.96 -7.35 -2.08
N GLU A 153 -14.29 -8.28 -2.99
CA GLU A 153 -15.00 -9.53 -2.70
C GLU A 153 -14.24 -10.39 -1.67
N ASN A 154 -12.93 -10.56 -1.86
CA ASN A 154 -12.11 -11.31 -0.92
C ASN A 154 -12.10 -10.68 0.47
N LEU A 155 -11.96 -9.36 0.57
CA LEU A 155 -11.91 -8.65 1.84
C LEU A 155 -13.26 -8.70 2.58
N ILE A 156 -14.37 -8.54 1.86
CA ILE A 156 -15.73 -8.69 2.45
C ILE A 156 -15.92 -10.11 2.96
N ASN A 157 -15.53 -11.13 2.19
CA ASN A 157 -15.62 -12.52 2.63
C ASN A 157 -14.77 -12.79 3.87
N GLU A 158 -13.59 -12.16 4.00
CA GLU A 158 -12.78 -12.25 5.23
C GLU A 158 -13.50 -11.63 6.43
N TYR A 159 -14.11 -10.45 6.27
CA TYR A 159 -14.87 -9.80 7.34
C TYR A 159 -16.09 -10.64 7.76
N MET A 160 -16.84 -11.18 6.81
CA MET A 160 -17.97 -12.06 7.09
C MET A 160 -17.56 -13.36 7.79
N LYS A 161 -16.43 -13.98 7.41
CA LYS A 161 -15.85 -15.14 8.12
C LYS A 161 -15.42 -14.81 9.55
N GLN A 162 -14.95 -13.60 9.79
CA GLN A 162 -14.60 -13.09 11.12
C GLN A 162 -15.85 -12.67 11.92
N LYS A 163 -17.05 -12.84 11.37
CA LYS A 163 -18.33 -12.44 11.95
C LYS A 163 -18.39 -10.95 12.31
N LYS A 164 -17.69 -10.10 11.56
CA LYS A 164 -17.79 -8.65 11.73
C LYS A 164 -19.16 -8.17 11.27
N PRO A 165 -19.99 -7.59 12.16
CA PRO A 165 -21.28 -7.05 11.77
C PRO A 165 -21.09 -5.92 10.76
N GLY A 166 -22.08 -5.72 9.90
CA GLY A 166 -21.99 -4.64 8.90
C GLY A 166 -23.18 -4.66 7.94
N MET A 167 -23.15 -3.72 7.02
CA MET A 167 -24.14 -3.58 5.96
C MET A 167 -23.45 -3.65 4.60
N PHE A 168 -23.92 -4.57 3.77
CA PHE A 168 -23.54 -4.62 2.35
C PHE A 168 -24.50 -3.75 1.53
N ILE A 169 -23.97 -2.95 0.63
CA ILE A 169 -24.76 -2.25 -0.38
C ILE A 169 -24.27 -2.56 -1.77
N LEU A 170 -25.21 -2.60 -2.71
CA LEU A 170 -24.97 -2.68 -4.14
C LEU A 170 -25.76 -1.57 -4.81
N PHE A 171 -25.19 -0.88 -5.78
CA PHE A 171 -25.93 0.10 -6.58
C PHE A 171 -25.37 0.24 -7.98
N ASP A 172 -26.18 0.71 -8.89
CA ASP A 172 -25.78 1.13 -10.22
C ASP A 172 -26.22 2.56 -10.53
N VAL A 173 -25.60 3.16 -11.54
CA VAL A 173 -25.88 4.52 -11.97
C VAL A 173 -27.07 4.52 -12.92
N ASP A 174 -28.14 5.21 -12.54
CA ASP A 174 -29.36 5.29 -13.34
C ASP A 174 -29.07 5.91 -14.72
N LYS A 175 -29.53 5.23 -15.76
CA LYS A 175 -29.41 5.67 -17.16
C LYS A 175 -27.96 5.93 -17.61
N PHE A 176 -26.97 5.29 -17.01
CA PHE A 176 -25.55 5.50 -17.34
C PHE A 176 -25.26 5.33 -18.85
N LYS A 177 -25.88 4.35 -19.49
CA LYS A 177 -25.78 4.18 -20.94
C LYS A 177 -26.21 5.44 -21.71
N ARG A 178 -27.31 6.10 -21.28
CA ARG A 178 -27.78 7.35 -21.89
C ARG A 178 -26.77 8.49 -21.71
N ILE A 179 -26.11 8.57 -20.53
CA ILE A 179 -25.03 9.54 -20.29
C ILE A 179 -23.91 9.33 -21.33
N ASN A 180 -23.47 8.10 -21.53
CA ASN A 180 -22.46 7.78 -22.51
C ASN A 180 -22.92 8.09 -23.95
N ASP A 181 -24.15 7.71 -24.29
CA ASP A 181 -24.70 7.91 -25.66
C ASP A 181 -24.87 9.42 -26.00
N VAL A 182 -25.22 10.25 -25.01
CA VAL A 182 -25.48 11.68 -25.23
C VAL A 182 -24.21 12.54 -25.08
N TYR A 183 -23.38 12.27 -24.06
CA TYR A 183 -22.28 13.13 -23.70
C TYR A 183 -20.91 12.53 -23.97
N GLY A 184 -20.87 11.26 -24.42
CA GLY A 184 -19.64 10.53 -24.70
C GLY A 184 -19.04 9.82 -23.49
N HIS A 185 -18.22 8.79 -23.74
CA HIS A 185 -17.61 7.96 -22.71
C HIS A 185 -16.73 8.76 -21.73
N GLY A 186 -16.05 9.81 -22.19
CA GLY A 186 -15.21 10.62 -21.30
C GLY A 186 -16.01 11.35 -20.20
N VAL A 187 -17.25 11.74 -20.47
CA VAL A 187 -18.15 12.32 -19.46
C VAL A 187 -18.69 11.21 -18.54
N GLY A 188 -19.01 10.04 -19.09
CA GLY A 188 -19.38 8.87 -18.30
C GLY A 188 -18.26 8.45 -17.32
N ASP A 189 -17.02 8.46 -17.76
CA ASP A 189 -15.84 8.16 -16.92
C ASP A 189 -15.74 9.17 -15.76
N GLN A 190 -15.98 10.48 -16.01
CA GLN A 190 -16.00 11.49 -14.95
C GLN A 190 -17.12 11.24 -13.93
N VAL A 191 -18.29 10.75 -14.36
CA VAL A 191 -19.38 10.35 -13.47
C VAL A 191 -18.95 9.22 -12.55
N LEU A 192 -18.35 8.17 -13.09
CA LEU A 192 -17.87 7.02 -12.31
C LEU A 192 -16.79 7.42 -11.30
N ILE A 193 -15.87 8.29 -11.70
CA ILE A 193 -14.82 8.83 -10.80
C ILE A 193 -15.46 9.66 -9.68
N ALA A 194 -16.41 10.53 -10.00
CA ALA A 194 -17.08 11.38 -9.01
C ALA A 194 -17.90 10.55 -8.00
N ILE A 195 -18.55 9.48 -8.44
CA ILE A 195 -19.24 8.53 -7.55
C ILE A 195 -18.27 7.83 -6.62
N ALA A 196 -17.12 7.38 -7.12
CA ALA A 196 -16.10 6.78 -6.27
C ALA A 196 -15.56 7.76 -5.21
N GLU A 197 -15.40 9.04 -5.56
CA GLU A 197 -15.05 10.09 -4.58
C GLU A 197 -16.16 10.30 -3.56
N ALA A 198 -17.43 10.32 -3.95
CA ALA A 198 -18.56 10.39 -3.03
C ALA A 198 -18.55 9.20 -2.03
N MET A 199 -18.23 7.99 -2.49
CA MET A 199 -18.06 6.82 -1.62
C MET A 199 -16.88 7.00 -0.63
N LYS A 200 -15.75 7.55 -1.09
CA LYS A 200 -14.57 7.84 -0.24
C LYS A 200 -14.91 8.86 0.87
N ASN A 201 -15.75 9.85 0.58
CA ASN A 201 -16.18 10.88 1.55
C ASN A 201 -17.11 10.34 2.65
N VAL A 202 -17.71 9.18 2.42
CA VAL A 202 -18.67 8.57 3.35
C VAL A 202 -18.05 7.45 4.17
N LYS A 203 -17.11 6.69 3.59
CA LYS A 203 -16.51 5.53 4.23
C LYS A 203 -15.61 5.89 5.42
N SER A 204 -15.49 4.99 6.38
CA SER A 204 -14.44 4.94 7.40
C SER A 204 -13.23 4.13 6.91
N ASP A 205 -12.15 4.08 7.71
CA ASP A 205 -10.92 3.35 7.33
C ASP A 205 -11.13 1.83 7.20
N GLU A 206 -12.05 1.25 7.98
CA GLU A 206 -12.33 -0.19 7.94
C GLU A 206 -13.32 -0.59 6.85
N ASP A 207 -14.04 0.37 6.27
CA ASP A 207 -15.06 0.09 5.27
C ASP A 207 -14.45 -0.32 3.93
N VAL A 208 -15.13 -1.24 3.26
CA VAL A 208 -14.77 -1.70 1.91
C VAL A 208 -15.65 -0.99 0.90
N ILE A 209 -15.05 -0.28 -0.05
CA ILE A 209 -15.73 0.30 -1.21
C ILE A 209 -15.09 -0.21 -2.48
N MET A 210 -15.89 -0.66 -3.46
CA MET A 210 -15.38 -1.25 -4.69
C MET A 210 -16.25 -0.96 -5.90
N ARG A 211 -15.63 -1.04 -7.08
CA ARG A 211 -16.33 -1.08 -8.35
C ARG A 211 -16.36 -2.51 -8.89
N LEU A 212 -17.55 -3.00 -9.20
CA LEU A 212 -17.75 -4.35 -9.72
C LEU A 212 -17.48 -4.43 -11.21
N GLY A 213 -17.78 -3.38 -11.94
CA GLY A 213 -17.58 -3.22 -13.37
C GLY A 213 -18.66 -2.36 -14.00
N GLY A 214 -18.40 -1.76 -15.17
CA GLY A 214 -19.35 -0.88 -15.79
C GLY A 214 -19.76 0.28 -14.88
N ASP A 215 -21.03 0.39 -14.56
CA ASP A 215 -21.68 1.36 -13.68
C ASP A 215 -22.08 0.79 -12.32
N GLU A 216 -21.64 -0.42 -11.97
CA GLU A 216 -21.96 -1.11 -10.73
C GLU A 216 -20.91 -0.89 -9.66
N PHE A 217 -21.36 -0.50 -8.46
CA PHE A 217 -20.56 -0.28 -7.26
C PHE A 217 -21.11 -1.07 -6.07
N ALA A 218 -20.22 -1.44 -5.15
CA ALA A 218 -20.61 -2.07 -3.90
C ALA A 218 -19.78 -1.55 -2.74
N ALA A 219 -20.34 -1.65 -1.53
CA ALA A 219 -19.60 -1.37 -0.31
C ALA A 219 -20.02 -2.31 0.82
N TYR A 220 -19.11 -2.49 1.79
CA TYR A 220 -19.41 -3.11 3.08
C TYR A 220 -19.02 -2.15 4.19
N PHE A 221 -20.02 -1.64 4.90
CA PHE A 221 -19.84 -0.73 6.03
C PHE A 221 -19.74 -1.55 7.31
N VAL A 222 -18.56 -1.58 7.92
CA VAL A 222 -18.24 -2.36 9.10
C VAL A 222 -18.85 -1.75 10.35
N GLY A 223 -19.35 -2.57 11.28
CA GLY A 223 -19.91 -2.11 12.55
C GLY A 223 -21.30 -1.49 12.45
N VAL A 224 -21.98 -1.64 11.32
CA VAL A 224 -23.39 -1.25 11.19
C VAL A 224 -24.25 -2.40 11.71
N GLU A 225 -24.95 -2.17 12.83
CA GLU A 225 -25.69 -3.19 13.55
C GLU A 225 -27.20 -3.16 13.27
N ASP A 226 -27.72 -2.06 12.77
CA ASP A 226 -29.14 -1.88 12.48
C ASP A 226 -29.42 -1.09 11.20
N GLN A 227 -30.66 -1.18 10.71
CA GLN A 227 -31.10 -0.49 9.50
C GLN A 227 -31.21 1.03 9.66
N GLU A 228 -31.39 1.53 10.88
CA GLU A 228 -31.47 2.97 11.15
C GLU A 228 -30.10 3.61 10.86
N ARG A 229 -29.06 3.06 11.46
CA ARG A 229 -27.67 3.48 11.19
C ARG A 229 -27.29 3.26 9.72
N GLY A 230 -27.68 2.14 9.13
CA GLY A 230 -27.50 1.87 7.70
C GLY A 230 -28.14 2.94 6.82
N SER A 231 -29.38 3.32 7.15
CA SER A 231 -30.11 4.36 6.42
C SER A 231 -29.43 5.73 6.50
N GLU A 232 -28.86 6.11 7.66
CA GLU A 232 -28.08 7.34 7.79
C GLU A 232 -26.89 7.37 6.82
N ILE A 233 -26.14 6.27 6.73
CA ILE A 233 -24.97 6.14 5.86
C ILE A 233 -25.39 6.22 4.38
N ILE A 234 -26.46 5.48 4.02
CA ILE A 234 -26.98 5.49 2.65
C ILE A 234 -27.48 6.89 2.28
N ASN A 235 -28.25 7.54 3.14
CA ASN A 235 -28.74 8.89 2.87
C ASN A 235 -27.60 9.91 2.72
N LYS A 236 -26.51 9.77 3.50
CA LYS A 236 -25.30 10.58 3.32
C LYS A 236 -24.67 10.33 1.95
N LEU A 237 -24.53 9.05 1.54
CA LEU A 237 -23.98 8.69 0.22
C LEU A 237 -24.85 9.25 -0.91
N LEU A 238 -26.17 9.06 -0.84
CA LEU A 238 -27.10 9.59 -1.85
C LEU A 238 -27.04 11.10 -1.96
N LYS A 239 -26.86 11.80 -0.84
CA LYS A 239 -26.67 13.26 -0.81
C LYS A 239 -25.37 13.69 -1.49
N GLU A 240 -24.27 13.00 -1.24
CA GLU A 240 -22.99 13.24 -1.91
C GLU A 240 -23.11 13.00 -3.43
N ILE A 241 -23.77 11.92 -3.85
CA ILE A 241 -24.01 11.62 -5.27
C ILE A 241 -24.90 12.68 -5.92
N ALA A 242 -25.99 13.07 -5.28
CA ALA A 242 -26.90 14.10 -5.78
C ALA A 242 -26.24 15.49 -5.89
N ALA A 243 -25.16 15.72 -5.15
CA ALA A 243 -24.35 16.95 -5.21
C ALA A 243 -23.36 16.99 -6.38
N ILE A 244 -23.14 15.87 -7.07
CA ILE A 244 -22.20 15.78 -8.20
C ILE A 244 -22.69 16.70 -9.34
N ARG A 245 -21.77 17.53 -9.86
CA ARG A 245 -22.03 18.40 -11.02
C ARG A 245 -20.89 18.20 -12.01
N ILE A 246 -21.24 17.78 -13.22
CA ILE A 246 -20.29 17.52 -14.32
C ILE A 246 -20.84 18.16 -15.58
N GLU A 247 -20.14 19.15 -16.09
CA GLU A 247 -20.50 19.72 -17.41
C GLU A 247 -20.20 18.73 -18.52
N PRO A 248 -21.07 18.53 -19.53
CA PRO A 248 -22.27 19.32 -19.80
C PRO A 248 -23.59 18.69 -19.27
N ILE A 249 -23.55 17.76 -18.30
CA ILE A 249 -24.74 17.10 -17.77
C ILE A 249 -25.59 18.12 -17.01
N GLN A 250 -26.86 18.29 -17.38
CA GLN A 250 -27.81 19.19 -16.73
C GLN A 250 -28.71 18.45 -15.72
N GLU A 251 -28.89 17.14 -15.94
CA GLU A 251 -29.70 16.29 -15.07
C GLU A 251 -28.93 15.94 -13.80
N GLU A 252 -29.66 15.67 -12.73
CA GLU A 252 -29.11 15.11 -11.51
C GLU A 252 -28.65 13.67 -11.73
N ILE A 253 -27.46 13.33 -11.22
CA ILE A 253 -26.96 11.96 -11.22
C ILE A 253 -27.69 11.21 -10.12
N SER A 254 -28.34 10.11 -10.48
CA SER A 254 -29.06 9.25 -9.54
C SER A 254 -28.57 7.82 -9.60
N VAL A 255 -28.82 7.08 -8.53
CA VAL A 255 -28.45 5.67 -8.38
C VAL A 255 -29.62 4.89 -7.79
N SER A 256 -29.72 3.62 -8.19
CA SER A 256 -30.62 2.66 -7.59
C SER A 256 -29.83 1.70 -6.71
N LEU A 257 -30.20 1.58 -5.43
CA LEU A 257 -29.42 0.90 -4.40
C LEU A 257 -30.23 -0.21 -3.69
N GLY A 258 -29.57 -1.35 -3.48
CA GLY A 258 -30.01 -2.42 -2.58
C GLY A 258 -29.08 -2.54 -1.39
N ALA A 259 -29.63 -2.70 -0.20
CA ALA A 259 -28.89 -2.84 1.04
C ALA A 259 -29.26 -4.14 1.77
N VAL A 260 -28.29 -4.79 2.40
CA VAL A 260 -28.46 -6.03 3.15
C VAL A 260 -27.65 -5.95 4.44
N MET A 261 -28.30 -6.24 5.57
CA MET A 261 -27.58 -6.38 6.84
C MET A 261 -26.88 -7.75 6.89
N TYR A 262 -25.68 -7.76 7.46
CA TYR A 262 -24.95 -9.01 7.64
C TYR A 262 -25.70 -9.97 8.58
N GLU A 263 -25.85 -11.19 8.15
CA GLU A 263 -26.36 -12.30 8.95
C GLU A 263 -25.30 -13.40 9.08
N GLU A 264 -25.28 -14.10 10.22
CA GLU A 264 -24.29 -15.16 10.48
C GLU A 264 -24.39 -16.27 9.41
N GLY A 265 -23.27 -16.61 8.81
CA GLY A 265 -23.19 -17.60 7.72
C GLY A 265 -23.35 -17.01 6.31
N MET A 266 -23.60 -15.70 6.18
CA MET A 266 -23.63 -15.02 4.89
C MET A 266 -22.22 -14.91 4.31
N ASP A 267 -22.12 -15.05 2.99
CA ASP A 267 -20.93 -14.73 2.21
C ASP A 267 -21.25 -13.59 1.22
N PHE A 268 -20.21 -13.12 0.51
CA PHE A 268 -20.36 -12.06 -0.49
C PHE A 268 -21.43 -12.42 -1.55
N TYR A 269 -21.48 -13.65 -2.00
CA TYR A 269 -22.41 -14.07 -3.03
C TYR A 269 -23.87 -13.97 -2.57
N CYS A 270 -24.17 -14.40 -1.34
CA CYS A 270 -25.48 -14.28 -0.73
C CYS A 270 -25.87 -12.79 -0.56
N ALA A 271 -24.96 -11.96 -0.04
CA ALA A 271 -25.18 -10.52 0.12
C ALA A 271 -25.43 -9.83 -1.23
N TYR A 272 -24.61 -10.14 -2.23
CA TYR A 272 -24.75 -9.61 -3.58
C TYR A 272 -26.12 -9.91 -4.19
N HIS A 273 -26.57 -11.18 -4.18
CA HIS A 273 -27.84 -11.54 -4.77
C HIS A 273 -29.05 -10.96 -4.04
N SER A 274 -28.98 -10.82 -2.72
CA SER A 274 -30.02 -10.15 -1.95
C SER A 274 -30.08 -8.67 -2.26
N ALA A 275 -28.93 -7.99 -2.32
CA ALA A 275 -28.84 -6.58 -2.67
C ALA A 275 -29.27 -6.30 -4.12
N ASP A 276 -28.93 -7.17 -5.08
CA ASP A 276 -29.30 -7.04 -6.50
C ASP A 276 -30.84 -6.99 -6.68
N ARG A 277 -31.58 -7.82 -5.94
CA ARG A 277 -33.05 -7.73 -5.90
C ARG A 277 -33.52 -6.37 -5.40
N GLY A 278 -32.84 -5.80 -4.39
CA GLY A 278 -33.12 -4.46 -3.87
C GLY A 278 -32.85 -3.37 -4.92
N VAL A 279 -31.77 -3.49 -5.68
CA VAL A 279 -31.46 -2.57 -6.81
C VAL A 279 -32.57 -2.63 -7.85
N TYR A 280 -32.99 -3.84 -8.25
CA TYR A 280 -34.10 -4.00 -9.23
C TYR A 280 -35.40 -3.32 -8.77
N GLU A 281 -35.76 -3.49 -7.52
CA GLU A 281 -36.97 -2.85 -6.95
C GLU A 281 -36.79 -1.32 -6.82
N SER A 282 -35.61 -0.86 -6.42
CA SER A 282 -35.27 0.56 -6.34
C SER A 282 -35.45 1.25 -7.69
N LYS A 283 -35.11 0.59 -8.81
CA LYS A 283 -35.28 1.12 -10.19
C LYS A 283 -36.72 1.44 -10.58
N LEU A 284 -37.70 0.90 -9.86
CA LEU A 284 -39.11 1.24 -10.09
C LEU A 284 -39.47 2.63 -9.56
N ASN A 285 -38.65 3.22 -8.71
CA ASN A 285 -38.79 4.57 -8.19
C ASN A 285 -38.10 5.59 -9.11
N LYS A 286 -38.49 6.84 -9.02
CA LYS A 286 -37.84 7.94 -9.75
C LYS A 286 -36.82 8.62 -8.85
N GLY A 287 -35.62 8.87 -9.41
CA GLY A 287 -34.49 9.46 -8.69
C GLY A 287 -33.77 8.44 -7.81
N SER A 288 -32.78 8.91 -7.06
CA SER A 288 -32.02 8.03 -6.17
C SER A 288 -32.90 7.41 -5.11
N SER A 289 -32.87 6.10 -4.99
CA SER A 289 -33.65 5.35 -4.00
C SER A 289 -32.92 4.11 -3.53
N TYR A 290 -33.38 3.54 -2.41
CA TYR A 290 -32.78 2.30 -1.88
C TYR A 290 -33.85 1.39 -1.25
N ILE A 291 -33.55 0.10 -1.23
CA ILE A 291 -34.36 -0.95 -0.62
C ILE A 291 -33.47 -1.78 0.31
N PHE A 292 -33.89 -1.93 1.57
CA PHE A 292 -33.31 -2.95 2.45
C PHE A 292 -33.92 -4.31 2.16
N ARG A 293 -33.06 -5.33 2.12
CA ARG A 293 -33.45 -6.74 2.06
C ARG A 293 -32.98 -7.46 3.31
N GLY A 294 -33.83 -8.29 3.86
CA GLY A 294 -33.55 -9.26 4.92
C GLY A 294 -33.32 -10.64 4.35
#